data_ba406c3ff1ed713a4d6253c1abf6b5dc
#
_entry.id   ba406c3ff1ed713a4d6253c1abf6b5dc
#
_cell.length_a   1.000
_cell.length_b   1.000
_cell.length_c   1.000
_cell.angle_alpha   90.00
_cell.angle_beta   90.00
_cell.angle_gamma   90.00
#
_symmetry.space_group_name_H-M   'P 1'
#
loop_
_entity.id
_entity.type
_entity.pdbx_description
1 polymer ?
#
loop_
_entity_poly.entity_id
_entity_poly.type
_entity_poly.pdbx_seq_one_letter_code
_entity_poly.pdbx_strand_id
1 'polypeptide(L)'
;MIIVSVSQDVPLANYNLVLFLASISSSVLLMFLILIQKQSVKKSFIYTSLLFSVFCYVAYSQVNKFYELSLNSNYIELKYAPPSKDKKILKNEVKSVTFGVPGRIARRCYIAVNLSSGDKYESVSIVGKVDNCKRIRAELNKHLML
;
A
#
# COMPACT_ATOMS: atom_id res chain seq x y z
N MET A 1 5.89 -20.39 -8.09
CA MET A 1 7.15 -19.98 -7.43
C MET A 1 6.93 -18.62 -6.78
N ILE A 2 7.22 -18.48 -5.48
CA ILE A 2 7.08 -17.20 -4.75
C ILE A 2 8.39 -16.41 -4.94
N ILE A 3 8.29 -15.16 -5.41
CA ILE A 3 9.46 -14.30 -5.66
C ILE A 3 9.53 -13.14 -4.66
N VAL A 4 8.38 -12.60 -4.27
CA VAL A 4 8.29 -11.59 -3.22
C VAL A 4 7.42 -12.15 -2.11
N SER A 5 7.91 -12.14 -0.88
CA SER A 5 7.14 -12.50 0.30
C SER A 5 7.52 -11.58 1.46
N VAL A 6 6.53 -10.85 1.94
CA VAL A 6 6.60 -10.04 3.16
C VAL A 6 5.45 -10.50 4.05
N SER A 7 5.62 -10.43 5.37
CA SER A 7 4.51 -10.82 6.26
C SER A 7 3.25 -10.00 5.98
N GLN A 8 2.10 -10.68 5.93
CA GLN A 8 0.78 -10.06 5.80
C GLN A 8 0.48 -9.08 6.94
N ASP A 9 1.09 -9.29 8.10
CA ASP A 9 0.88 -8.45 9.28
C ASP A 9 1.38 -7.01 9.07
N VAL A 10 2.38 -6.80 8.20
CA VAL A 10 2.97 -5.47 7.97
C VAL A 10 1.94 -4.47 7.40
N PRO A 11 1.24 -4.74 6.30
CA PRO A 11 0.22 -3.81 5.81
C PRO A 11 -0.98 -3.69 6.75
N LEU A 12 -1.37 -4.77 7.44
CA LEU A 12 -2.45 -4.74 8.43
C LEU A 12 -2.12 -3.89 9.65
N ALA A 13 -0.91 -4.04 10.20
CA ALA A 13 -0.46 -3.22 11.32
C ALA A 13 -0.42 -1.73 10.96
N ASN A 14 0.08 -1.38 9.78
CA ASN A 14 0.08 0.00 9.29
C ASN A 14 -1.35 0.54 9.09
N TYR A 15 -2.24 -0.26 8.52
CA TYR A 15 -3.65 0.11 8.35
C TYR A 15 -4.32 0.39 9.71
N ASN A 16 -4.19 -0.52 10.67
CA ASN A 16 -4.76 -0.38 11.99
C ASN A 16 -4.17 0.82 12.75
N LEU A 17 -2.86 1.05 12.64
CA LEU A 17 -2.20 2.20 13.25
C LEU A 17 -2.75 3.52 12.71
N VAL A 18 -2.91 3.65 11.39
CA VAL A 18 -3.44 4.87 10.78
C VAL A 18 -4.89 5.10 11.20
N LEU A 19 -5.73 4.06 11.26
CA LEU A 19 -7.12 4.19 11.74
C LEU A 19 -7.19 4.58 13.22
N PHE A 20 -6.32 4.02 14.05
CA PHE A 20 -6.23 4.39 15.46
C PHE A 20 -5.85 5.87 15.64
N LEU A 21 -4.82 6.32 14.92
CA LEU A 21 -4.43 7.74 14.92
C LEU A 21 -5.53 8.65 14.35
N ALA A 22 -6.25 8.20 13.33
CA ALA A 22 -7.40 8.91 12.79
C ALA A 22 -8.49 9.12 13.85
N SER A 23 -8.81 8.09 14.60
CA SER A 23 -9.83 8.14 15.63
C SER A 23 -9.47 9.10 16.76
N ILE A 24 -8.22 9.06 17.24
CA ILE A 24 -7.73 9.96 18.28
C ILE A 24 -7.72 11.41 17.78
N SER A 25 -7.10 11.67 16.62
CA SER A 25 -6.98 13.03 16.10
C SER A 25 -8.34 13.65 15.77
N SER A 26 -9.27 12.87 15.25
CA SER A 26 -10.63 13.33 14.98
C SER A 26 -11.40 13.66 16.26
N SER A 27 -11.25 12.84 17.30
CA SER A 27 -11.88 13.09 18.61
C SER A 27 -11.33 14.35 19.27
N VAL A 28 -10.00 14.52 19.26
CA VAL A 28 -9.34 15.72 19.80
C VAL A 28 -9.78 16.97 19.03
N LEU A 29 -9.84 16.91 17.71
CA LEU A 29 -10.30 18.03 16.89
C LEU A 29 -11.76 18.39 17.20
N LEU A 30 -12.64 17.40 17.33
CA LEU A 30 -14.04 17.62 17.68
C LEU A 30 -14.19 18.34 19.01
N MET A 31 -13.48 17.87 20.05
CA MET A 31 -13.48 18.50 21.36
C MET A 31 -12.94 19.94 21.31
N PHE A 32 -11.85 20.16 20.57
CA PHE A 32 -11.25 21.48 20.40
C PHE A 32 -12.22 22.47 19.75
N LEU A 33 -12.90 22.07 18.67
CA LEU A 33 -13.83 22.92 17.95
C LEU A 33 -15.05 23.30 18.80
N ILE A 34 -15.58 22.35 19.59
CA ILE A 34 -16.75 22.58 20.43
C ILE A 34 -16.39 23.38 21.70
N LEU A 35 -15.35 22.97 22.42
CA LEU A 35 -15.05 23.50 23.75
C LEU A 35 -14.26 24.82 23.69
N ILE A 36 -13.29 24.92 22.77
CA ILE A 36 -12.40 26.09 22.71
C ILE A 36 -12.91 27.11 21.69
N GLN A 37 -13.24 26.68 20.48
CA GLN A 37 -13.74 27.59 19.44
C GLN A 37 -15.24 27.88 19.55
N LYS A 38 -15.96 27.21 20.45
CA LYS A 38 -17.42 27.36 20.66
C LYS A 38 -18.23 27.26 19.36
N GLN A 39 -17.75 26.48 18.41
CA GLN A 39 -18.48 26.24 17.16
C GLN A 39 -19.72 25.38 17.39
N SER A 40 -20.70 25.51 16.49
CA SER A 40 -21.87 24.64 16.54
C SER A 40 -21.47 23.18 16.29
N VAL A 41 -22.06 22.27 17.03
CA VAL A 41 -21.81 20.81 16.93
C VAL A 41 -21.91 20.31 15.48
N LYS A 42 -22.89 20.81 14.71
CA LYS A 42 -23.07 20.45 13.30
C LYS A 42 -21.85 20.79 12.43
N LYS A 43 -21.31 22.02 12.56
CA LYS A 43 -20.12 22.45 11.80
C LYS A 43 -18.88 21.65 12.22
N SER A 44 -18.68 21.47 13.53
CA SER A 44 -17.56 20.72 14.08
C SER A 44 -17.56 19.28 13.57
N PHE A 45 -18.75 18.65 13.51
CA PHE A 45 -18.88 17.29 13.00
C PHE A 45 -18.53 17.18 11.49
N ILE A 46 -18.91 18.17 10.68
CA ILE A 46 -18.56 18.20 9.25
C ILE A 46 -17.03 18.24 9.07
N TYR A 47 -16.34 19.14 9.76
CA TYR A 47 -14.87 19.23 9.64
C TYR A 47 -14.16 17.98 10.13
N THR A 48 -14.63 17.42 11.24
CA THR A 48 -14.06 16.17 11.79
C THR A 48 -14.27 14.98 10.87
N SER A 49 -15.46 14.86 10.25
CA SER A 49 -15.77 13.80 9.30
C SER A 49 -14.89 13.90 8.03
N LEU A 50 -14.65 15.12 7.57
CA LEU A 50 -13.77 15.34 6.41
C LEU A 50 -12.33 14.92 6.71
N LEU A 51 -11.80 15.31 7.88
CA LEU A 51 -10.48 14.87 8.33
C LEU A 51 -10.40 13.35 8.44
N PHE A 52 -11.39 12.72 9.09
CA PHE A 52 -11.44 11.27 9.24
C PHE A 52 -11.46 10.55 7.88
N SER A 53 -12.20 11.07 6.90
CA SER A 53 -12.27 10.51 5.55
C SER A 53 -10.90 10.52 4.84
N VAL A 54 -10.11 11.59 5.02
CA VAL A 54 -8.74 11.65 4.49
C VAL A 54 -7.86 10.56 5.11
N PHE A 55 -7.93 10.37 6.41
CA PHE A 55 -7.18 9.30 7.08
C PHE A 55 -7.64 7.90 6.65
N CYS A 56 -8.94 7.68 6.45
CA CYS A 56 -9.44 6.41 5.92
C CYS A 56 -8.88 6.11 4.53
N TYR A 57 -8.78 7.13 3.66
CA TYR A 57 -8.15 6.98 2.35
C TYR A 57 -6.66 6.62 2.47
N VAL A 58 -5.92 7.29 3.35
CA VAL A 58 -4.50 6.97 3.62
C VAL A 58 -4.36 5.57 4.20
N ALA A 59 -5.21 5.16 5.13
CA ALA A 59 -5.20 3.81 5.68
C ALA A 59 -5.44 2.76 4.60
N TYR A 60 -6.45 2.96 3.76
CA TYR A 60 -6.76 2.05 2.65
C TYR A 60 -5.57 1.89 1.69
N SER A 61 -4.81 2.96 1.44
CA SER A 61 -3.63 2.91 0.59
C SER A 61 -2.54 1.95 1.11
N GLN A 62 -2.50 1.66 2.43
CA GLN A 62 -1.54 0.72 3.00
C GLN A 62 -1.86 -0.75 2.67
N VAL A 63 -3.14 -1.11 2.66
CA VAL A 63 -3.60 -2.47 2.32
C VAL A 63 -3.78 -2.67 0.82
N ASN A 64 -3.76 -1.61 0.03
CA ASN A 64 -3.78 -1.67 -1.45
C ASN A 64 -2.38 -1.89 -2.06
N LYS A 65 -1.45 -2.43 -1.25
CA LYS A 65 -0.13 -2.88 -1.69
C LYS A 65 -0.01 -4.37 -1.48
N PHE A 66 0.45 -5.09 -2.51
CA PHE A 66 0.61 -6.53 -2.38
C PHE A 66 1.79 -6.88 -1.46
N TYR A 67 1.60 -7.90 -0.62
CA TYR A 67 2.64 -8.40 0.27
C TYR A 67 3.33 -9.66 -0.26
N GLU A 68 2.70 -10.36 -1.19
CA GLU A 68 3.26 -11.55 -1.82
C GLU A 68 3.02 -11.50 -3.33
N LEU A 69 4.04 -11.91 -4.09
CA LEU A 69 3.96 -12.09 -5.53
C LEU A 69 4.43 -13.50 -5.86
N SER A 70 3.55 -14.27 -6.45
CA SER A 70 3.86 -15.62 -6.92
C SER A 70 3.70 -15.73 -8.44
N LEU A 71 4.67 -16.44 -9.06
CA LEU A 71 4.65 -16.73 -10.49
C LEU A 71 4.10 -18.13 -10.73
N ASN A 72 3.09 -18.21 -11.57
CA ASN A 72 2.57 -19.43 -12.16
C ASN A 72 2.94 -19.50 -13.66
N SER A 73 2.59 -20.60 -14.33
CA SER A 73 2.94 -20.80 -15.74
C SER A 73 2.46 -19.66 -16.63
N ASN A 74 1.20 -19.22 -16.47
CA ASN A 74 0.54 -18.26 -17.37
C ASN A 74 0.18 -16.93 -16.72
N TYR A 75 0.21 -16.83 -15.39
CA TYR A 75 -0.21 -15.63 -14.66
C TYR A 75 0.68 -15.33 -13.46
N ILE A 76 0.60 -14.10 -13.01
CA ILE A 76 1.17 -13.62 -11.75
C ILE A 76 0.02 -13.49 -10.76
N GLU A 77 0.19 -13.98 -9.56
CA GLU A 77 -0.75 -13.79 -8.46
C GLU A 77 -0.17 -12.80 -7.46
N LEU A 78 -0.93 -11.74 -7.20
CA LEU A 78 -0.61 -10.70 -6.21
C LEU A 78 -1.54 -10.86 -5.03
N LYS A 79 -1.00 -11.09 -3.83
CA LYS A 79 -1.77 -11.22 -2.60
C LYS A 79 -1.78 -9.92 -1.82
N TYR A 80 -2.97 -9.56 -1.34
CA TYR A 80 -3.23 -8.33 -0.61
C TYR A 80 -3.77 -8.63 0.79
N ALA A 81 -3.48 -7.73 1.73
CA ALA A 81 -4.12 -7.80 3.05
C ALA A 81 -5.58 -7.33 2.99
N PRO A 82 -6.49 -7.93 3.78
CA PRO A 82 -7.87 -7.44 3.88
C PRO A 82 -7.92 -5.94 4.25
N PRO A 83 -8.87 -5.17 3.73
CA PRO A 83 -10.03 -5.57 2.91
C PRO A 83 -9.75 -5.69 1.39
N SER A 84 -8.51 -5.49 0.93
CA SER A 84 -8.16 -5.63 -0.48
C SER A 84 -8.20 -7.11 -0.92
N LYS A 85 -8.56 -7.33 -2.18
CA LYS A 85 -8.67 -8.68 -2.75
C LYS A 85 -7.44 -9.04 -3.57
N ASP A 86 -7.07 -10.31 -3.56
CA ASP A 86 -6.01 -10.87 -4.40
C ASP A 86 -6.30 -10.66 -5.88
N LYS A 87 -5.23 -10.46 -6.66
CA LYS A 87 -5.34 -10.22 -8.10
C LYS A 87 -4.52 -11.26 -8.86
N LYS A 88 -5.09 -11.71 -9.97
CA LYS A 88 -4.41 -12.56 -10.95
C LYS A 88 -4.27 -11.78 -12.25
N ILE A 89 -3.05 -11.70 -12.76
CA ILE A 89 -2.66 -10.90 -13.93
C ILE A 89 -2.00 -11.83 -14.92
N LEU A 90 -2.42 -11.82 -16.16
CA LEU A 90 -1.78 -12.62 -17.20
C LEU A 90 -0.37 -12.06 -17.49
N LYS A 91 0.59 -12.94 -17.74
CA LYS A 91 1.98 -12.52 -18.01
C LYS A 91 2.12 -11.60 -19.21
N ASN A 92 1.31 -11.80 -20.24
CA ASN A 92 1.29 -10.98 -21.46
C ASN A 92 0.71 -9.56 -21.23
N GLU A 93 0.01 -9.32 -20.12
CA GLU A 93 -0.48 -7.98 -19.75
C GLU A 93 0.59 -7.16 -19.04
N VAL A 94 1.67 -7.79 -18.57
CA VAL A 94 2.76 -7.09 -17.88
C VAL A 94 3.66 -6.41 -18.88
N LYS A 95 3.70 -5.08 -18.81
CA LYS A 95 4.56 -4.24 -19.66
C LYS A 95 5.99 -4.15 -19.12
N SER A 96 6.14 -3.98 -17.82
CA SER A 96 7.45 -3.85 -17.19
C SER A 96 7.38 -4.05 -15.69
N VAL A 97 8.50 -4.45 -15.10
CA VAL A 97 8.69 -4.50 -13.66
C VAL A 97 9.74 -3.48 -13.26
N THR A 98 9.39 -2.60 -12.36
CA THR A 98 10.28 -1.57 -11.84
C THR A 98 10.44 -1.70 -10.33
N PHE A 99 11.39 -1.00 -9.75
CA PHE A 99 11.50 -0.87 -8.30
C PHE A 99 11.68 0.60 -7.92
N GLY A 100 11.26 0.93 -6.70
CA GLY A 100 11.44 2.25 -6.15
C GLY A 100 11.96 2.21 -4.71
N VAL A 101 12.42 3.35 -4.23
CA VAL A 101 12.91 3.53 -2.86
C VAL A 101 12.00 4.55 -2.17
N PRO A 102 11.27 4.16 -1.13
CA PRO A 102 10.44 5.09 -0.39
C PRO A 102 11.33 6.00 0.47
N GLY A 103 11.31 7.31 0.18
CA GLY A 103 12.04 8.32 0.93
C GLY A 103 13.54 8.37 0.62
N ARG A 104 14.29 9.12 1.45
CA ARG A 104 15.73 9.37 1.27
C ARG A 104 16.65 8.27 1.83
N ILE A 105 16.11 7.32 2.56
CA ILE A 105 16.88 6.28 3.25
C ILE A 105 16.79 4.98 2.44
N ALA A 106 17.88 4.59 1.79
CA ALA A 106 17.99 3.42 0.92
C ALA A 106 17.93 2.04 1.64
N ARG A 107 17.26 1.97 2.80
CA ARG A 107 17.11 0.73 3.59
C ARG A 107 15.81 -0.04 3.27
N ARG A 108 14.96 0.53 2.45
CA ARG A 108 13.69 -0.10 2.03
C ARG A 108 13.52 0.12 0.54
N CYS A 109 12.92 -0.84 -0.12
CA CYS A 109 12.55 -0.73 -1.51
C CYS A 109 11.19 -1.41 -1.74
N TYR A 110 10.56 -1.14 -2.87
CA TYR A 110 9.34 -1.80 -3.29
C TYR A 110 9.43 -2.19 -4.76
N ILE A 111 8.69 -3.20 -5.14
CA ILE A 111 8.54 -3.64 -6.53
C ILE A 111 7.23 -3.10 -7.07
N ALA A 112 7.26 -2.64 -8.30
CA ALA A 112 6.07 -2.21 -9.02
C ALA A 112 5.93 -2.98 -10.33
N VAL A 113 4.74 -3.57 -10.51
CA VAL A 113 4.33 -4.25 -11.73
C VAL A 113 3.48 -3.28 -12.54
N ASN A 114 3.93 -2.90 -13.72
CA ASN A 114 3.21 -2.00 -14.61
C ASN A 114 2.56 -2.83 -15.72
N LEU A 115 1.29 -2.60 -15.97
CA LEU A 115 0.54 -3.27 -17.02
C LEU A 115 0.51 -2.46 -18.31
N SER A 116 0.22 -3.15 -19.39
CA SER A 116 -0.01 -2.53 -20.71
C SER A 116 -1.27 -1.64 -20.72
N SER A 117 -2.22 -1.90 -19.84
CA SER A 117 -3.41 -1.05 -19.61
C SER A 117 -3.08 0.33 -19.02
N GLY A 118 -1.90 0.50 -18.44
CA GLY A 118 -1.50 1.69 -17.67
C GLY A 118 -1.65 1.53 -16.16
N ASP A 119 -2.24 0.44 -15.69
CA ASP A 119 -2.36 0.15 -14.26
C ASP A 119 -0.98 -0.16 -13.66
N LYS A 120 -0.81 0.22 -12.40
CA LYS A 120 0.40 -0.01 -11.64
C LYS A 120 0.07 -0.64 -10.28
N TYR A 121 0.72 -1.75 -9.97
CA TYR A 121 0.59 -2.43 -8.70
C TYR A 121 1.91 -2.43 -7.94
N GLU A 122 1.89 -1.93 -6.72
CA GLU A 122 3.09 -1.78 -5.89
C GLU A 122 3.08 -2.78 -4.73
N SER A 123 4.25 -3.29 -4.39
CA SER A 123 4.43 -4.10 -3.18
C SER A 123 4.48 -3.24 -1.93
N VAL A 124 4.25 -3.86 -0.77
CA VAL A 124 4.68 -3.29 0.50
C VAL A 124 6.20 -3.09 0.50
N SER A 125 6.69 -2.22 1.39
CA SER A 125 8.12 -1.96 1.51
C SER A 125 8.85 -3.21 1.98
N ILE A 126 9.81 -3.67 1.16
CA ILE A 126 10.70 -4.78 1.45
C ILE A 126 11.86 -4.23 2.27
N VAL A 127 12.09 -4.79 3.46
CA VAL A 127 13.24 -4.42 4.31
C VAL A 127 14.50 -5.05 3.71
N GLY A 128 15.54 -4.24 3.50
CA GLY A 128 16.81 -4.70 2.94
C GLY A 128 17.46 -3.62 2.07
N LYS A 129 18.69 -3.94 1.58
CA LYS A 129 19.40 -3.05 0.66
C LYS A 129 18.67 -3.00 -0.70
N VAL A 130 18.80 -1.89 -1.41
CA VAL A 130 18.25 -1.70 -2.77
C VAL A 130 18.63 -2.84 -3.72
N ASP A 131 19.77 -3.50 -3.48
CA ASP A 131 20.23 -4.64 -4.27
C ASP A 131 19.29 -5.85 -4.21
N ASN A 132 18.54 -6.02 -3.11
CA ASN A 132 17.50 -7.07 -3.05
C ASN A 132 16.39 -6.80 -4.08
N CYS A 133 15.91 -5.57 -4.20
CA CYS A 133 14.90 -5.23 -5.20
C CYS A 133 15.44 -5.30 -6.64
N LYS A 134 16.72 -4.95 -6.84
CA LYS A 134 17.37 -5.13 -8.16
C LYS A 134 17.40 -6.60 -8.56
N ARG A 135 17.78 -7.50 -7.61
CA ARG A 135 17.78 -8.94 -7.82
C ARG A 135 16.40 -9.49 -8.13
N ILE A 136 15.40 -9.12 -7.31
CA ILE A 136 14.01 -9.53 -7.50
C ILE A 136 13.49 -9.06 -8.87
N ARG A 137 13.77 -7.81 -9.26
CA ARG A 137 13.40 -7.29 -10.58
C ARG A 137 14.05 -8.09 -11.71
N ALA A 138 15.34 -8.37 -11.61
CA ALA A 138 16.06 -9.13 -12.63
C ALA A 138 15.48 -10.56 -12.77
N GLU A 139 15.15 -11.19 -11.65
CA GLU A 139 14.53 -12.51 -11.63
C GLU A 139 13.13 -12.49 -12.27
N LEU A 140 12.30 -11.49 -11.91
CA LEU A 140 10.98 -11.29 -12.50
C LEU A 140 11.07 -11.06 -14.01
N ASN A 141 11.95 -10.17 -14.47
CA ASN A 141 12.13 -9.90 -15.90
C ASN A 141 12.56 -11.16 -16.66
N LYS A 142 13.46 -11.97 -16.10
CA LYS A 142 13.88 -13.25 -16.69
C LYS A 142 12.70 -14.20 -16.89
N HIS A 143 11.80 -14.31 -15.92
CA HIS A 143 10.65 -15.20 -15.98
C HIS A 143 9.47 -14.66 -16.80
N LEU A 144 9.42 -13.35 -16.99
CA LEU A 144 8.40 -12.67 -17.81
C LEU A 144 8.83 -12.46 -19.25
N MET A 145 10.10 -12.79 -19.60
CA MET A 145 10.71 -12.53 -20.91
C MET A 145 10.66 -11.04 -21.30
N LEU A 146 10.83 -10.14 -20.31
CA LEU A 146 10.85 -8.68 -20.46
C LEU A 146 12.28 -8.16 -20.66
#